data_780d0a85271c51d11ac5599c2e7edd99
#
_entry.id   780d0a85271c51d11ac5599c2e7edd99
#
_cell.length_a   1.000
_cell.length_b   1.000
_cell.length_c   1.000
_cell.angle_alpha   90.00
_cell.angle_beta   90.00
_cell.angle_gamma   90.00
#
_symmetry.space_group_name_H-M   'P 1'
#
loop_
_entity.id
_entity.type
_entity.pdbx_description
1 polymer ?
#
loop_
_entity_poly.entity_id
_entity_poly.type
_entity_poly.pdbx_seq_one_letter_code
_entity_poly.pdbx_strand_id
1 'polypeptide(L)'
;MAQTRALKCICRTPDSDHTNIVPETGHVESTGAVGNLRDALEGSLPKEKKDTTKRPSMLSRFLSAIERIGNALPHPATLFAIFAFGLILLSWFFSKLGLEVLNPKDGTAVVPINLISRDGLHWILEHTIDNFTGFAPLGTVLVAMLGIGVAEKSGLIAAGIRLMVHAAPRRLLTFVIVFAGVMSNMASDIGYVLLVPLGAIIFMSVGRHPIAGLAAAFAGVSGGFSANLLLGTIDPLLAGISQEAARIIDPTYSITPACNYYFMVVSTFFVAATGTWVTEKIVEP
;
A
#
# COMPACT_ATOMS: atom_id res chain seq x y z
N MET A 1 29.77 -22.05 -26.42
CA MET A 1 29.32 -21.47 -27.70
C MET A 1 27.85 -21.77 -28.06
N ALA A 2 27.01 -22.20 -27.11
CA ALA A 2 25.60 -22.52 -27.35
C ALA A 2 24.57 -21.56 -26.73
N GLN A 3 25.00 -20.58 -25.94
CA GLN A 3 24.10 -19.66 -25.25
C GLN A 3 23.86 -18.31 -25.95
N THR A 4 24.52 -18.05 -27.06
CA THR A 4 24.43 -16.73 -27.76
C THR A 4 23.35 -16.71 -28.85
N ARG A 5 22.65 -17.82 -29.11
CA ARG A 5 21.63 -17.89 -30.17
C ARG A 5 20.17 -17.67 -29.70
N ALA A 6 19.89 -17.71 -28.41
CA ALA A 6 18.52 -17.56 -27.89
C ALA A 6 18.04 -16.10 -27.74
N LEU A 7 18.96 -15.13 -27.75
CA LEU A 7 18.63 -13.70 -27.52
C LEU A 7 18.36 -12.91 -28.82
N LYS A 8 18.48 -13.53 -29.99
CA LYS A 8 18.28 -12.83 -31.27
C LYS A 8 16.88 -12.97 -31.89
N CYS A 9 15.97 -13.67 -31.24
CA CYS A 9 14.60 -13.90 -31.75
C CYS A 9 13.52 -12.95 -31.23
N ILE A 10 13.84 -12.01 -30.33
CA ILE A 10 12.83 -11.14 -29.69
C ILE A 10 12.80 -9.72 -30.29
N CYS A 11 13.73 -9.35 -31.14
CA CYS A 11 13.73 -8.03 -31.79
C CYS A 11 13.69 -8.16 -33.31
N ARG A 12 12.54 -8.51 -33.86
CA ARG A 12 12.25 -8.27 -35.26
C ARG A 12 10.94 -7.51 -35.37
N THR A 13 11.02 -6.23 -35.58
CA THR A 13 9.92 -5.36 -35.99
C THR A 13 9.39 -5.81 -37.34
N PRO A 14 8.09 -6.01 -37.53
CA PRO A 14 7.53 -6.16 -38.89
C PRO A 14 7.36 -4.78 -39.51
N ASP A 15 7.87 -4.71 -40.73
CA ASP A 15 7.74 -3.61 -41.70
C ASP A 15 6.27 -3.36 -42.06
N SER A 16 5.97 -2.10 -42.29
CA SER A 16 4.70 -1.59 -42.76
C SER A 16 4.43 -2.01 -44.20
N ASP A 17 3.33 -2.67 -44.49
CA ASP A 17 2.52 -2.35 -45.70
C ASP A 17 1.11 -3.03 -45.68
N HIS A 18 0.13 -2.16 -45.82
CA HIS A 18 -1.17 -2.19 -46.51
C HIS A 18 -2.22 -3.30 -46.31
N THR A 19 -3.40 -2.74 -46.10
CA THR A 19 -4.75 -3.08 -46.56
C THR A 19 -5.68 -3.79 -45.57
N ASN A 20 -6.77 -3.05 -45.31
CA ASN A 20 -8.08 -3.40 -44.77
C ASN A 20 -8.54 -4.83 -45.05
N ILE A 21 -8.82 -5.57 -43.99
CA ILE A 21 -9.97 -6.50 -43.94
C ILE A 21 -10.32 -6.64 -42.46
N VAL A 22 -11.54 -6.25 -42.10
CA VAL A 22 -12.22 -6.60 -40.84
C VAL A 22 -12.74 -8.02 -41.01
N PRO A 23 -12.48 -8.93 -40.11
CA PRO A 23 -13.34 -10.09 -39.89
C PRO A 23 -13.92 -10.10 -38.47
N GLU A 24 -15.14 -10.50 -38.48
CA GLU A 24 -16.08 -10.73 -37.41
C GLU A 24 -15.52 -11.47 -36.18
N THR A 25 -16.14 -11.16 -35.07
CA THR A 25 -16.06 -11.80 -33.74
C THR A 25 -16.05 -13.31 -33.82
N GLY A 26 -14.87 -13.90 -33.64
CA GLY A 26 -14.70 -15.31 -33.33
C GLY A 26 -14.26 -15.45 -31.86
N HIS A 27 -15.09 -16.08 -31.05
CA HIS A 27 -14.73 -16.56 -29.72
C HIS A 27 -13.51 -17.47 -29.81
N VAL A 28 -12.35 -17.00 -29.33
CA VAL A 28 -11.18 -17.85 -29.17
C VAL A 28 -11.31 -18.55 -27.83
N GLU A 29 -11.58 -19.85 -27.88
CA GLU A 29 -11.45 -20.77 -26.75
C GLU A 29 -9.98 -20.84 -26.27
N SER A 30 -9.61 -19.94 -25.37
CA SER A 30 -8.28 -19.92 -24.72
C SER A 30 -8.24 -20.77 -23.43
N THR A 31 -9.32 -21.50 -23.12
CA THR A 31 -9.47 -22.24 -21.85
C THR A 31 -8.65 -23.54 -21.80
N GLY A 32 -8.29 -24.15 -22.92
CA GLY A 32 -7.59 -25.44 -22.95
C GLY A 32 -6.09 -25.38 -22.66
N ALA A 33 -5.42 -24.32 -23.13
CA ALA A 33 -3.96 -24.20 -22.97
C ALA A 33 -3.53 -23.81 -21.55
N VAL A 34 -4.31 -22.98 -20.88
CA VAL A 34 -4.06 -22.54 -19.48
C VAL A 34 -4.35 -23.68 -18.50
N GLY A 35 -5.36 -24.50 -18.77
CA GLY A 35 -5.67 -25.70 -17.97
C GLY A 35 -4.52 -26.71 -18.00
N ASN A 36 -4.01 -27.03 -19.18
CA ASN A 36 -2.90 -27.97 -19.34
C ASN A 36 -1.58 -27.49 -18.72
N LEU A 37 -1.32 -26.17 -18.69
CA LEU A 37 -0.14 -25.61 -18.03
C LEU A 37 -0.25 -25.69 -16.50
N ARG A 38 -1.45 -25.50 -15.98
CA ARG A 38 -1.73 -25.61 -14.54
C ARG A 38 -1.56 -27.05 -14.05
N ASP A 39 -2.12 -28.01 -14.77
CA ASP A 39 -2.02 -29.43 -14.45
C ASP A 39 -0.57 -29.95 -14.56
N ALA A 40 0.20 -29.45 -15.54
CA ALA A 40 1.62 -29.75 -15.68
C ALA A 40 2.47 -29.16 -14.54
N LEU A 41 2.13 -27.97 -14.06
CA LEU A 41 2.80 -27.33 -12.92
C LEU A 41 2.42 -28.00 -11.59
N GLU A 42 1.16 -28.37 -11.39
CA GLU A 42 0.72 -29.10 -10.19
C GLU A 42 1.28 -30.51 -10.11
N GLY A 43 1.51 -31.17 -11.25
CA GLY A 43 2.14 -32.50 -11.32
C GLY A 43 3.65 -32.52 -11.09
N SER A 44 4.34 -31.37 -11.27
CA SER A 44 5.80 -31.23 -11.10
C SER A 44 6.23 -30.75 -9.71
N LEU A 45 5.31 -30.30 -8.87
CA LEU A 45 5.62 -29.89 -7.50
C LEU A 45 5.83 -31.14 -6.64
N PRO A 46 6.95 -31.26 -5.91
CA PRO A 46 7.13 -32.32 -4.94
C PRO A 46 5.96 -32.23 -3.94
N LYS A 47 5.18 -33.28 -3.80
CA LYS A 47 4.14 -33.39 -2.76
C LYS A 47 4.83 -33.22 -1.41
N GLU A 48 4.76 -32.01 -0.87
CA GLU A 48 5.23 -31.70 0.47
C GLU A 48 4.50 -32.64 1.44
N LYS A 49 5.24 -33.62 1.96
CA LYS A 49 4.74 -34.48 3.05
C LYS A 49 4.42 -33.52 4.20
N LYS A 50 3.14 -33.28 4.45
CA LYS A 50 2.68 -32.66 5.69
C LYS A 50 3.20 -33.48 6.85
N ASP A 51 4.28 -33.01 7.45
CA ASP A 51 4.83 -33.57 8.69
C ASP A 51 3.87 -33.14 9.82
N THR A 52 2.85 -33.98 10.05
CA THR A 52 1.69 -33.72 10.94
C THR A 52 2.03 -33.89 12.42
N THR A 53 3.31 -34.00 12.81
CA THR A 53 3.69 -34.36 14.19
C THR A 53 4.32 -33.25 15.01
N LYS A 54 4.58 -32.04 14.48
CA LYS A 54 5.05 -30.94 15.30
C LYS A 54 3.88 -30.13 15.88
N ARG A 55 3.69 -30.17 17.19
CA ARG A 55 2.77 -29.27 17.89
C ARG A 55 3.09 -27.83 17.45
N PRO A 56 2.09 -27.05 17.00
CA PRO A 56 2.33 -25.69 16.54
C PRO A 56 2.99 -24.88 17.65
N SER A 57 4.13 -24.26 17.34
CA SER A 57 4.83 -23.43 18.30
C SER A 57 3.95 -22.24 18.70
N MET A 58 4.20 -21.64 19.87
CA MET A 58 3.45 -20.44 20.30
C MET A 58 3.50 -19.34 19.26
N LEU A 59 4.66 -19.19 18.58
CA LEU A 59 4.85 -18.25 17.48
C LEU A 59 3.96 -18.58 16.27
N SER A 60 3.85 -19.85 15.87
CA SER A 60 3.01 -20.22 14.72
C SER A 60 1.52 -20.01 15.01
N ARG A 61 1.08 -20.21 16.25
CA ARG A 61 -0.30 -19.88 16.68
C ARG A 61 -0.57 -18.39 16.64
N PHE A 62 0.40 -17.59 17.09
CA PHE A 62 0.31 -16.13 17.04
C PHE A 62 0.26 -15.62 15.59
N LEU A 63 1.14 -16.11 14.73
CA LEU A 63 1.13 -15.76 13.30
C LEU A 63 -0.16 -16.17 12.61
N SER A 64 -0.69 -17.39 12.88
CA SER A 64 -1.97 -17.82 12.32
C SER A 64 -3.15 -17.01 12.85
N ALA A 65 -3.09 -16.50 14.08
CA ALA A 65 -4.11 -15.59 14.60
C ALA A 65 -4.08 -14.25 13.88
N ILE A 66 -2.88 -13.65 13.68
CA ILE A 66 -2.71 -12.41 12.90
C ILE A 66 -3.21 -12.58 11.48
N GLU A 67 -2.81 -13.66 10.81
CA GLU A 67 -3.25 -13.98 9.45
C GLU A 67 -4.79 -14.11 9.38
N ARG A 68 -5.40 -14.81 10.32
CA ARG A 68 -6.86 -14.97 10.37
C ARG A 68 -7.57 -13.64 10.59
N ILE A 69 -7.06 -12.79 11.48
CA ILE A 69 -7.61 -11.45 11.73
C ILE A 69 -7.43 -10.58 10.49
N GLY A 70 -6.24 -10.57 9.87
CA GLY A 70 -5.97 -9.81 8.66
C GLY A 70 -6.87 -10.21 7.49
N ASN A 71 -7.05 -11.51 7.28
CA ASN A 71 -7.91 -12.04 6.21
C ASN A 71 -9.41 -11.87 6.48
N ALA A 72 -9.80 -11.63 7.75
CA ALA A 72 -11.19 -11.35 8.11
C ALA A 72 -11.59 -9.88 7.96
N LEU A 73 -10.61 -8.97 7.76
CA LEU A 73 -10.89 -7.55 7.58
C LEU A 73 -11.62 -7.33 6.24
N PRO A 74 -12.79 -6.64 6.28
CA PRO A 74 -13.52 -6.32 5.06
C PRO A 74 -12.78 -5.27 4.23
N HIS A 75 -13.23 -5.06 3.00
CA HIS A 75 -12.73 -3.99 2.14
C HIS A 75 -12.71 -2.63 2.87
N PRO A 76 -11.69 -1.77 2.69
CA PRO A 76 -11.57 -0.50 3.43
C PRO A 76 -12.83 0.35 3.46
N ALA A 77 -13.56 0.46 2.35
CA ALA A 77 -14.83 1.20 2.31
C ALA A 77 -15.88 0.63 3.29
N THR A 78 -15.97 -0.71 3.39
CA THR A 78 -16.88 -1.38 4.34
C THR A 78 -16.43 -1.14 5.78
N LEU A 79 -15.11 -1.13 6.03
CA LEU A 79 -14.55 -0.85 7.34
C LEU A 79 -14.91 0.57 7.80
N PHE A 80 -14.79 1.58 6.92
CA PHE A 80 -15.21 2.95 7.22
C PHE A 80 -16.71 3.05 7.47
N ALA A 81 -17.54 2.34 6.70
CA ALA A 81 -18.99 2.29 6.94
C ALA A 81 -19.32 1.68 8.31
N ILE A 82 -18.63 0.62 8.73
CA ILE A 82 -18.77 0.02 10.06
C ILE A 82 -18.37 1.01 11.16
N PHE A 83 -17.26 1.74 10.99
CA PHE A 83 -16.84 2.77 11.94
C PHE A 83 -17.84 3.92 12.03
N ALA A 84 -18.35 4.41 10.91
CA ALA A 84 -19.37 5.45 10.89
C ALA A 84 -20.64 5.01 11.63
N PHE A 85 -21.10 3.78 11.36
CA PHE A 85 -22.23 3.21 12.09
C PHE A 85 -21.94 3.04 13.57
N GLY A 86 -20.74 2.58 13.92
CA GLY A 86 -20.27 2.47 15.30
C GLY A 86 -20.29 3.82 16.04
N LEU A 87 -19.85 4.90 15.36
CA LEU A 87 -19.92 6.26 15.93
C LEU A 87 -21.35 6.72 16.18
N ILE A 88 -22.30 6.39 15.30
CA ILE A 88 -23.73 6.70 15.50
C ILE A 88 -24.25 5.97 16.76
N LEU A 89 -23.90 4.71 16.94
CA LEU A 89 -24.30 3.93 18.13
C LEU A 89 -23.65 4.48 19.41
N LEU A 90 -22.36 4.82 19.37
CA LEU A 90 -21.66 5.43 20.49
C LEU A 90 -22.25 6.79 20.87
N SER A 91 -22.57 7.62 19.89
CA SER A 91 -23.22 8.91 20.11
C SER A 91 -24.55 8.75 20.82
N TRP A 92 -25.39 7.80 20.39
CA TRP A 92 -26.63 7.45 21.07
C TRP A 92 -26.38 6.99 22.50
N PHE A 93 -25.44 6.10 22.72
CA PHE A 93 -25.10 5.55 24.03
C PHE A 93 -24.63 6.63 25.00
N PHE A 94 -23.69 7.49 24.60
CA PHE A 94 -23.18 8.56 25.43
C PHE A 94 -24.21 9.67 25.68
N SER A 95 -25.06 9.97 24.71
CA SER A 95 -26.19 10.88 24.89
C SER A 95 -27.18 10.36 25.95
N LYS A 96 -27.41 9.04 25.99
CA LYS A 96 -28.25 8.40 27.03
C LYS A 96 -27.64 8.44 28.42
N LEU A 97 -26.29 8.40 28.49
CA LEU A 97 -25.57 8.50 29.80
C LEU A 97 -25.53 9.94 30.35
N GLY A 98 -25.94 10.93 29.54
CA GLY A 98 -25.89 12.34 29.95
C GLY A 98 -24.46 12.85 30.20
N LEU A 99 -23.47 12.35 29.44
CA LEU A 99 -22.10 12.79 29.57
C LEU A 99 -21.95 14.24 29.13
N GLU A 100 -21.36 15.04 29.99
CA GLU A 100 -20.96 16.42 29.68
C GLU A 100 -19.45 16.53 29.82
N VAL A 101 -18.79 17.11 28.85
CA VAL A 101 -17.34 17.37 28.86
C VAL A 101 -17.12 18.86 28.67
N LEU A 102 -16.30 19.45 29.52
CA LEU A 102 -15.94 20.85 29.37
C LEU A 102 -14.90 21.01 28.25
N ASN A 103 -15.18 21.92 27.31
CA ASN A 103 -14.23 22.29 26.30
C ASN A 103 -13.04 23.02 26.99
N PRO A 104 -11.79 22.53 26.82
CA PRO A 104 -10.64 23.11 27.50
C PRO A 104 -10.33 24.55 27.10
N LYS A 105 -10.88 25.03 25.96
CA LYS A 105 -10.61 26.37 25.43
C LYS A 105 -11.49 27.46 26.05
N ASP A 106 -12.77 27.23 26.12
CA ASP A 106 -13.78 28.22 26.49
C ASP A 106 -14.65 27.80 27.67
N GLY A 107 -14.39 26.64 28.26
CA GLY A 107 -15.12 26.11 29.41
C GLY A 107 -16.59 25.78 29.11
N THR A 108 -17.01 25.81 27.86
CA THR A 108 -18.38 25.44 27.47
C THR A 108 -18.62 23.94 27.64
N ALA A 109 -19.80 23.58 28.14
CA ALA A 109 -20.19 22.17 28.24
C ALA A 109 -20.55 21.64 26.85
N VAL A 110 -19.86 20.60 26.41
CA VAL A 110 -20.14 19.86 25.18
C VAL A 110 -20.89 18.59 25.54
N VAL A 111 -22.11 18.43 25.00
CA VAL A 111 -22.97 17.27 25.21
C VAL A 111 -23.05 16.47 23.89
N PRO A 112 -22.93 15.13 23.93
CA PRO A 112 -23.09 14.30 22.75
C PRO A 112 -24.49 14.41 22.15
N ILE A 113 -24.57 14.72 20.87
CA ILE A 113 -25.84 14.74 20.11
C ILE A 113 -26.30 13.31 19.85
N ASN A 114 -27.57 13.00 20.11
CA ASN A 114 -28.12 11.69 19.76
C ASN A 114 -28.37 11.58 18.26
N LEU A 115 -27.45 10.99 17.52
CA LEU A 115 -27.50 10.88 16.06
C LEU A 115 -28.59 9.90 15.54
N ILE A 116 -29.19 9.07 16.41
CA ILE A 116 -30.31 8.17 16.05
C ILE A 116 -31.65 8.90 16.15
N SER A 117 -31.72 10.02 16.88
CA SER A 117 -32.94 10.81 17.00
C SER A 117 -33.31 11.46 15.65
N ARG A 118 -34.58 11.91 15.54
CA ARG A 118 -35.05 12.67 14.38
C ARG A 118 -34.16 13.91 14.13
N ASP A 119 -33.85 14.64 15.19
CA ASP A 119 -33.03 15.85 15.11
C ASP A 119 -31.57 15.52 14.75
N GLY A 120 -31.05 14.41 15.27
CA GLY A 120 -29.71 13.91 14.91
C GLY A 120 -29.61 13.49 13.43
N LEU A 121 -30.67 12.85 12.88
CA LEU A 121 -30.70 12.50 11.46
C LEU A 121 -30.79 13.76 10.58
N HIS A 122 -31.60 14.74 10.96
CA HIS A 122 -31.64 16.03 10.27
C HIS A 122 -30.26 16.70 10.30
N TRP A 123 -29.59 16.70 11.46
CA TRP A 123 -28.27 17.28 11.60
C TRP A 123 -27.24 16.63 10.67
N ILE A 124 -27.25 15.28 10.56
CA ILE A 124 -26.37 14.56 9.62
C ILE A 124 -26.61 15.03 8.18
N LEU A 125 -27.87 15.09 7.76
CA LEU A 125 -28.21 15.45 6.38
C LEU A 125 -27.85 16.90 6.06
N GLU A 126 -28.16 17.83 6.96
CA GLU A 126 -27.85 19.25 6.80
C GLU A 126 -26.35 19.53 6.75
N HIS A 127 -25.56 18.84 7.59
CA HIS A 127 -24.12 19.09 7.69
C HIS A 127 -23.26 18.16 6.82
N THR A 128 -23.84 17.26 6.04
CA THR A 128 -23.05 16.31 5.23
C THR A 128 -22.11 17.02 4.25
N ILE A 129 -22.61 18.04 3.55
CA ILE A 129 -21.82 18.80 2.56
C ILE A 129 -20.73 19.60 3.29
N ASP A 130 -21.09 20.31 4.36
CA ASP A 130 -20.17 21.15 5.11
C ASP A 130 -19.07 20.31 5.77
N ASN A 131 -19.39 19.15 6.33
CA ASN A 131 -18.42 18.23 6.91
C ASN A 131 -17.47 17.66 5.85
N PHE A 132 -17.96 17.38 4.65
CA PHE A 132 -17.12 16.90 3.56
C PHE A 132 -16.21 18.01 3.02
N THR A 133 -16.77 19.17 2.69
CA THR A 133 -16.01 20.29 2.11
C THR A 133 -15.14 21.01 3.12
N GLY A 134 -15.55 21.02 4.39
CA GLY A 134 -14.79 21.59 5.52
C GLY A 134 -13.65 20.69 6.02
N PHE A 135 -13.49 19.48 5.48
CA PHE A 135 -12.36 18.62 5.83
C PHE A 135 -11.04 19.26 5.35
N ALA A 136 -10.26 19.77 6.30
CA ALA A 136 -9.11 20.63 6.02
C ALA A 136 -8.10 20.06 4.98
N PRO A 137 -7.74 18.77 4.99
CA PRO A 137 -6.81 18.22 3.99
C PRO A 137 -7.44 17.94 2.62
N LEU A 138 -8.77 18.04 2.45
CA LEU A 138 -9.46 17.62 1.23
C LEU A 138 -8.87 18.26 -0.04
N GLY A 139 -8.78 19.58 -0.07
CA GLY A 139 -8.27 20.30 -1.24
C GLY A 139 -6.81 19.96 -1.56
N THR A 140 -5.96 19.92 -0.56
CA THR A 140 -4.53 19.61 -0.71
C THR A 140 -4.31 18.18 -1.19
N VAL A 141 -5.06 17.22 -0.62
CA VAL A 141 -4.98 15.80 -1.01
C VAL A 141 -5.48 15.62 -2.45
N LEU A 142 -6.61 16.21 -2.83
CA LEU A 142 -7.12 16.11 -4.20
C LEU A 142 -6.13 16.65 -5.24
N VAL A 143 -5.52 17.81 -4.98
CA VAL A 143 -4.51 18.40 -5.88
C VAL A 143 -3.27 17.51 -5.96
N ALA A 144 -2.78 17.01 -4.83
CA ALA A 144 -1.64 16.08 -4.79
C ALA A 144 -1.93 14.79 -5.56
N MET A 145 -3.12 14.20 -5.37
CA MET A 145 -3.54 12.98 -6.07
C MET A 145 -3.68 13.18 -7.58
N LEU A 146 -4.08 14.37 -8.05
CA LEU A 146 -4.09 14.66 -9.48
C LEU A 146 -2.68 14.56 -10.08
N GLY A 147 -1.68 15.18 -9.45
CA GLY A 147 -0.29 15.12 -9.91
C GLY A 147 0.27 13.70 -9.89
N ILE A 148 0.10 13.01 -8.77
CA ILE A 148 0.57 11.62 -8.60
C ILE A 148 -0.16 10.69 -9.55
N GLY A 149 -1.48 10.85 -9.75
CA GLY A 149 -2.27 10.04 -10.67
C GLY A 149 -1.82 10.17 -12.13
N VAL A 150 -1.40 11.37 -12.55
CA VAL A 150 -0.79 11.57 -13.89
C VAL A 150 0.55 10.84 -13.98
N ALA A 151 1.42 10.97 -12.98
CA ALA A 151 2.71 10.30 -12.95
C ALA A 151 2.58 8.76 -12.91
N GLU A 152 1.57 8.25 -12.22
CA GLU A 152 1.24 6.83 -12.15
C GLU A 152 0.70 6.32 -13.50
N LYS A 153 -0.32 6.97 -14.04
CA LYS A 153 -0.96 6.57 -15.31
C LYS A 153 -0.01 6.69 -16.52
N SER A 154 0.92 7.64 -16.50
CA SER A 154 1.97 7.75 -17.51
C SER A 154 3.05 6.68 -17.42
N GLY A 155 3.07 5.90 -16.33
CA GLY A 155 4.10 4.89 -16.07
C GLY A 155 5.43 5.47 -15.59
N LEU A 156 5.51 6.78 -15.32
CA LEU A 156 6.75 7.46 -14.88
C LEU A 156 7.31 6.84 -13.60
N ILE A 157 6.44 6.61 -12.61
CA ILE A 157 6.85 6.03 -11.32
C ILE A 157 7.35 4.61 -11.51
N ALA A 158 6.61 3.78 -12.25
CA ALA A 158 7.00 2.41 -12.54
C ALA A 158 8.34 2.34 -13.31
N ALA A 159 8.55 3.23 -14.28
CA ALA A 159 9.80 3.33 -15.01
C ALA A 159 10.96 3.76 -14.11
N GLY A 160 10.75 4.73 -13.21
CA GLY A 160 11.75 5.19 -12.25
C GLY A 160 12.17 4.07 -11.28
N ILE A 161 11.22 3.34 -10.73
CA ILE A 161 11.50 2.19 -9.83
C ILE A 161 12.29 1.10 -10.58
N ARG A 162 11.87 0.73 -11.79
CA ARG A 162 12.58 -0.27 -12.60
C ARG A 162 14.01 0.18 -12.92
N LEU A 163 14.20 1.44 -13.32
CA LEU A 163 15.52 1.98 -13.62
C LEU A 163 16.45 1.93 -12.41
N MET A 164 15.94 2.33 -11.25
CA MET A 164 16.68 2.28 -9.97
C MET A 164 17.16 0.86 -9.66
N VAL A 165 16.28 -0.13 -9.79
CA VAL A 165 16.61 -1.51 -9.48
C VAL A 165 17.54 -2.13 -10.53
N HIS A 166 17.35 -1.85 -11.83
CA HIS A 166 18.22 -2.35 -12.88
C HIS A 166 19.64 -1.75 -12.86
N ALA A 167 19.77 -0.50 -12.42
CA ALA A 167 21.07 0.15 -12.28
C ALA A 167 21.85 -0.33 -11.03
N ALA A 168 21.26 -1.14 -10.18
CA ALA A 168 21.86 -1.57 -8.91
C ALA A 168 23.06 -2.50 -9.14
N PRO A 169 24.22 -2.22 -8.52
CA PRO A 169 25.32 -3.17 -8.51
C PRO A 169 24.95 -4.40 -7.67
N ARG A 170 25.40 -5.58 -8.07
CA ARG A 170 25.06 -6.86 -7.42
C ARG A 170 25.27 -6.86 -5.90
N ARG A 171 26.28 -6.13 -5.40
CA ARG A 171 26.59 -6.04 -3.96
C ARG A 171 25.58 -5.21 -3.16
N LEU A 172 24.91 -4.26 -3.80
CA LEU A 172 23.92 -3.37 -3.17
C LEU A 172 22.49 -3.73 -3.57
N LEU A 173 22.30 -4.85 -4.26
CA LEU A 173 21.02 -5.22 -4.84
C LEU A 173 19.91 -5.31 -3.79
N THR A 174 20.18 -5.94 -2.64
CA THR A 174 19.22 -6.04 -1.53
C THR A 174 18.84 -4.66 -1.02
N PHE A 175 19.86 -3.81 -0.77
CA PHE A 175 19.63 -2.45 -0.29
C PHE A 175 18.77 -1.64 -1.27
N VAL A 176 19.09 -1.71 -2.56
CA VAL A 176 18.35 -0.98 -3.60
C VAL A 176 16.91 -1.48 -3.73
N ILE A 177 16.67 -2.78 -3.59
CA ILE A 177 15.31 -3.32 -3.64
C ILE A 177 14.49 -2.87 -2.43
N VAL A 178 15.05 -2.95 -1.22
CA VAL A 178 14.37 -2.46 0.00
C VAL A 178 14.14 -0.94 -0.09
N PHE A 179 15.16 -0.19 -0.50
CA PHE A 179 15.07 1.25 -0.70
C PHE A 179 14.02 1.64 -1.75
N ALA A 180 14.00 0.95 -2.89
CA ALA A 180 12.96 1.14 -3.91
C ALA A 180 11.56 0.81 -3.37
N GLY A 181 11.47 -0.20 -2.48
CA GLY A 181 10.25 -0.52 -1.74
C GLY A 181 9.75 0.65 -0.90
N VAL A 182 10.64 1.23 -0.12
CA VAL A 182 10.32 2.43 0.68
C VAL A 182 9.89 3.58 -0.23
N MET A 183 10.64 3.87 -1.29
CA MET A 183 10.35 4.95 -2.23
C MET A 183 9.03 4.76 -3.00
N SER A 184 8.60 3.52 -3.19
CA SER A 184 7.34 3.23 -3.90
C SER A 184 6.10 3.72 -3.17
N ASN A 185 6.18 3.95 -1.85
CA ASN A 185 5.07 4.47 -1.04
C ASN A 185 4.65 5.90 -1.42
N MET A 186 5.45 6.62 -2.21
CA MET A 186 5.04 7.89 -2.79
C MET A 186 3.79 7.76 -3.67
N ALA A 187 3.62 6.61 -4.31
CA ALA A 187 2.54 6.32 -5.25
C ALA A 187 1.57 5.24 -4.74
N SER A 188 1.28 5.23 -3.45
CA SER A 188 0.35 4.28 -2.83
C SER A 188 0.74 2.81 -3.06
N ASP A 189 -0.09 2.02 -3.74
CA ASP A 189 0.03 0.55 -3.77
C ASP A 189 0.89 -0.02 -4.92
N ILE A 190 1.48 0.83 -5.77
CA ILE A 190 2.29 0.38 -6.92
C ILE A 190 3.45 -0.52 -6.49
N GLY A 191 4.05 -0.25 -5.33
CA GLY A 191 5.14 -1.05 -4.79
C GLY A 191 4.77 -2.51 -4.60
N TYR A 192 3.60 -2.79 -4.10
CA TYR A 192 3.14 -4.17 -3.89
C TYR A 192 2.94 -4.93 -5.20
N VAL A 193 2.35 -4.28 -6.18
CA VAL A 193 2.01 -4.91 -7.46
C VAL A 193 3.23 -5.09 -8.35
N LEU A 194 4.13 -4.09 -8.37
CA LEU A 194 5.26 -4.06 -9.29
C LEU A 194 6.54 -4.60 -8.64
N LEU A 195 6.93 -4.07 -7.48
CA LEU A 195 8.26 -4.30 -6.93
C LEU A 195 8.39 -5.65 -6.24
N VAL A 196 7.33 -6.13 -5.60
CA VAL A 196 7.37 -7.42 -4.89
C VAL A 196 7.64 -8.59 -5.85
N PRO A 197 6.89 -8.77 -6.96
CA PRO A 197 7.23 -9.78 -7.96
C PRO A 197 8.58 -9.52 -8.65
N LEU A 198 8.90 -8.26 -8.92
CA LEU A 198 10.16 -7.88 -9.56
C LEU A 198 11.37 -8.24 -8.68
N GLY A 199 11.28 -8.05 -7.35
CA GLY A 199 12.31 -8.44 -6.39
C GLY A 199 12.63 -9.92 -6.45
N ALA A 200 11.59 -10.78 -6.53
CA ALA A 200 11.77 -12.22 -6.69
C ALA A 200 12.51 -12.58 -7.99
N ILE A 201 12.10 -11.99 -9.12
CA ILE A 201 12.72 -12.22 -10.43
C ILE A 201 14.19 -11.78 -10.45
N ILE A 202 14.49 -10.64 -9.86
CA ILE A 202 15.85 -10.08 -9.81
C ILE A 202 16.76 -10.96 -8.96
N PHE A 203 16.32 -11.39 -7.77
CA PHE A 203 17.11 -12.30 -6.94
C PHE A 203 17.40 -13.61 -7.68
N MET A 204 16.40 -14.17 -8.34
CA MET A 204 16.55 -15.37 -9.16
C MET A 204 17.57 -15.15 -10.30
N SER A 205 17.56 -13.99 -10.96
CA SER A 205 18.49 -13.68 -12.06
C SER A 205 19.96 -13.59 -11.63
N VAL A 206 20.23 -13.31 -10.34
CA VAL A 206 21.57 -13.26 -9.77
C VAL A 206 21.95 -14.53 -9.03
N GLY A 207 21.11 -15.58 -9.08
CA GLY A 207 21.36 -16.87 -8.46
C GLY A 207 21.01 -16.92 -6.96
N ARG A 208 20.27 -15.94 -6.45
CA ARG A 208 19.79 -15.89 -5.06
C ARG A 208 18.35 -16.42 -4.96
N HIS A 209 17.93 -16.76 -3.74
CA HIS A 209 16.62 -17.37 -3.55
C HIS A 209 15.48 -16.35 -3.81
N PRO A 210 14.50 -16.63 -4.70
CA PRO A 210 13.47 -15.66 -5.10
C PRO A 210 12.56 -15.24 -3.94
N ILE A 211 12.30 -16.12 -2.96
CA ILE A 211 11.51 -15.78 -1.76
C ILE A 211 12.22 -14.71 -0.92
N ALA A 212 13.55 -14.73 -0.82
CA ALA A 212 14.28 -13.68 -0.12
C ALA A 212 14.13 -12.32 -0.80
N GLY A 213 14.15 -12.29 -2.15
CA GLY A 213 13.91 -11.08 -2.92
C GLY A 213 12.47 -10.54 -2.78
N LEU A 214 11.50 -11.45 -2.80
CA LEU A 214 10.09 -11.12 -2.54
C LEU A 214 9.92 -10.55 -1.12
N ALA A 215 10.49 -11.20 -0.11
CA ALA A 215 10.42 -10.77 1.28
C ALA A 215 11.10 -9.40 1.48
N ALA A 216 12.26 -9.18 0.87
CA ALA A 216 12.99 -7.91 0.94
C ALA A 216 12.17 -6.76 0.32
N ALA A 217 11.60 -6.97 -0.86
CA ALA A 217 10.76 -5.99 -1.52
C ALA A 217 9.49 -5.70 -0.71
N PHE A 218 8.81 -6.73 -0.23
CA PHE A 218 7.61 -6.60 0.61
C PHE A 218 7.92 -5.86 1.92
N ALA A 219 9.02 -6.21 2.59
CA ALA A 219 9.46 -5.53 3.81
C ALA A 219 9.77 -4.05 3.57
N GLY A 220 10.39 -3.71 2.43
CA GLY A 220 10.64 -2.32 2.04
C GLY A 220 9.34 -1.54 1.83
N VAL A 221 8.40 -2.11 1.09
CA VAL A 221 7.09 -1.46 0.84
C VAL A 221 6.29 -1.33 2.13
N SER A 222 6.15 -2.41 2.92
CA SER A 222 5.32 -2.40 4.14
C SER A 222 5.98 -1.66 5.29
N GLY A 223 7.29 -1.89 5.52
CA GLY A 223 8.04 -1.28 6.62
C GLY A 223 8.39 0.18 6.36
N GLY A 224 8.43 0.59 5.09
CA GLY A 224 8.69 1.96 4.68
C GLY A 224 7.47 2.85 4.56
N PHE A 225 6.32 2.42 5.02
CA PHE A 225 5.07 3.18 4.97
C PHE A 225 5.24 4.57 5.47
N SER A 226 5.16 5.63 5.00
CA SER A 226 5.47 7.02 5.43
C SER A 226 6.94 7.40 5.46
N ALA A 227 7.89 6.50 5.28
CA ALA A 227 9.29 6.86 5.06
C ALA A 227 9.47 7.15 3.56
N ASN A 228 9.99 8.35 3.23
CA ASN A 228 10.18 8.74 1.83
C ASN A 228 11.19 9.89 1.72
N LEU A 229 11.78 10.07 0.55
CA LEU A 229 12.57 11.26 0.24
C LEU A 229 11.73 12.38 -0.40
N LEU A 230 10.54 12.06 -0.83
CA LEU A 230 9.59 13.01 -1.42
C LEU A 230 8.30 12.99 -0.61
N LEU A 231 7.62 14.13 -0.57
CA LEU A 231 6.31 14.24 0.07
C LEU A 231 5.29 13.40 -0.74
N GLY A 232 4.62 12.50 -0.05
CA GLY A 232 3.58 11.64 -0.62
C GLY A 232 2.17 12.20 -0.39
N THR A 233 1.15 11.39 -0.70
CA THR A 233 -0.27 11.75 -0.48
C THR A 233 -0.67 11.77 0.99
N ILE A 234 0.04 11.01 1.82
CA ILE A 234 -0.26 10.85 3.25
C ILE A 234 0.20 12.08 4.03
N ASP A 235 1.28 12.74 3.63
CA ASP A 235 1.85 13.88 4.36
C ASP A 235 0.89 15.08 4.46
N PRO A 236 0.24 15.56 3.37
CA PRO A 236 -0.78 16.59 3.46
C PRO A 236 -2.01 16.17 4.28
N LEU A 237 -2.39 14.90 4.20
CA LEU A 237 -3.51 14.37 4.98
C LEU A 237 -3.24 14.43 6.47
N LEU A 238 -2.09 13.91 6.91
CA LEU A 238 -1.70 13.92 8.32
C LEU A 238 -1.44 15.35 8.84
N ALA A 239 -0.82 16.21 8.04
CA ALA A 239 -0.62 17.61 8.38
C ALA A 239 -1.95 18.32 8.61
N GLY A 240 -2.94 18.12 7.73
CA GLY A 240 -4.27 18.72 7.87
C GLY A 240 -5.02 18.25 9.12
N ILE A 241 -5.03 16.97 9.40
CA ILE A 241 -5.65 16.40 10.60
C ILE A 241 -4.94 16.93 11.86
N SER A 242 -3.60 16.95 11.85
CA SER A 242 -2.82 17.44 12.99
C SER A 242 -3.03 18.94 13.20
N GLN A 243 -3.21 19.71 12.15
CA GLN A 243 -3.50 21.15 12.25
C GLN A 243 -4.84 21.42 12.91
N GLU A 244 -5.89 20.68 12.55
CA GLU A 244 -7.20 20.85 13.20
C GLU A 244 -7.14 20.50 14.69
N ALA A 245 -6.40 19.44 15.04
CA ALA A 245 -6.18 19.09 16.45
C ALA A 245 -5.39 20.17 17.21
N ALA A 246 -4.36 20.73 16.60
CA ALA A 246 -3.57 21.80 17.22
C ALA A 246 -4.39 23.10 17.42
N ARG A 247 -5.28 23.42 16.48
CA ARG A 247 -6.15 24.62 16.54
C ARG A 247 -7.19 24.57 17.64
N ILE A 248 -7.46 23.41 18.21
CA ILE A 248 -8.31 23.30 19.40
C ILE A 248 -7.67 24.08 20.57
N ILE A 249 -6.33 24.08 20.66
CA ILE A 249 -5.59 24.76 21.73
C ILE A 249 -5.12 26.13 21.28
N ASP A 250 -4.49 26.22 20.10
CA ASP A 250 -3.96 27.46 19.51
C ASP A 250 -4.52 27.67 18.09
N PRO A 251 -5.51 28.56 17.90
CA PRO A 251 -6.12 28.83 16.60
C PRO A 251 -5.16 29.36 15.54
N THR A 252 -4.02 29.94 15.96
CA THR A 252 -3.01 30.51 15.06
C THR A 252 -1.99 29.48 14.58
N TYR A 253 -1.98 28.31 15.18
CA TYR A 253 -0.99 27.29 14.84
C TYR A 253 -1.14 26.79 13.40
N SER A 254 -0.01 26.70 12.68
CA SER A 254 0.04 26.27 11.29
C SER A 254 1.00 25.11 11.12
N ILE A 255 0.53 24.01 10.57
CA ILE A 255 1.31 22.81 10.28
C ILE A 255 1.46 22.68 8.76
N THR A 256 2.69 22.50 8.29
CA THR A 256 2.96 22.25 6.87
C THR A 256 3.11 20.76 6.61
N PRO A 257 2.82 20.23 5.40
CA PRO A 257 3.07 18.84 5.03
C PRO A 257 4.53 18.40 5.19
N ALA A 258 5.46 19.36 5.22
CA ALA A 258 6.90 19.09 5.39
C ALA A 258 7.36 19.05 6.87
N CYS A 259 6.47 19.19 7.84
CA CYS A 259 6.84 19.26 9.26
C CYS A 259 7.63 18.03 9.74
N ASN A 260 7.42 16.87 9.14
CA ASN A 260 8.07 15.59 9.48
C ASN A 260 9.18 15.18 8.49
N TYR A 261 9.57 16.06 7.58
CA TYR A 261 10.44 15.71 6.44
C TYR A 261 11.81 15.13 6.86
N TYR A 262 12.44 15.71 7.85
CA TYR A 262 13.75 15.23 8.32
C TYR A 262 13.66 13.80 8.89
N PHE A 263 12.61 13.51 9.63
CA PHE A 263 12.38 12.16 10.14
C PHE A 263 12.12 11.18 8.99
N MET A 264 11.34 11.57 7.98
CA MET A 264 11.08 10.75 6.80
C MET A 264 12.37 10.37 6.06
N VAL A 265 13.25 11.35 5.83
CA VAL A 265 14.54 11.12 5.16
C VAL A 265 15.42 10.16 5.96
N VAL A 266 15.59 10.39 7.25
CA VAL A 266 16.41 9.53 8.10
C VAL A 266 15.83 8.12 8.21
N SER A 267 14.52 7.99 8.40
CA SER A 267 13.84 6.70 8.49
C SER A 267 13.92 5.91 7.19
N THR A 268 13.92 6.56 6.03
CA THR A 268 14.10 5.91 4.72
C THR A 268 15.42 5.11 4.68
N PHE A 269 16.52 5.73 5.03
CA PHE A 269 17.82 5.06 5.05
C PHE A 269 17.93 4.03 6.16
N PHE A 270 17.36 4.30 7.33
CA PHE A 270 17.33 3.37 8.45
C PHE A 270 16.55 2.09 8.11
N VAL A 271 15.36 2.22 7.54
CA VAL A 271 14.53 1.08 7.12
C VAL A 271 15.23 0.29 6.01
N ALA A 272 15.82 0.98 5.02
CA ALA A 272 16.55 0.32 3.94
C ALA A 272 17.77 -0.47 4.47
N ALA A 273 18.54 0.10 5.38
CA ALA A 273 19.70 -0.57 5.98
C ALA A 273 19.28 -1.76 6.85
N THR A 274 18.28 -1.58 7.71
CA THR A 274 17.77 -2.63 8.59
C THR A 274 17.14 -3.78 7.79
N GLY A 275 16.30 -3.46 6.80
CA GLY A 275 15.70 -4.47 5.92
C GLY A 275 16.73 -5.26 5.12
N THR A 276 17.80 -4.59 4.66
CA THR A 276 18.93 -5.25 4.00
C THR A 276 19.65 -6.20 4.96
N TRP A 277 19.99 -5.73 6.16
CA TRP A 277 20.66 -6.54 7.15
C TRP A 277 19.85 -7.77 7.55
N VAL A 278 18.55 -7.61 7.79
CA VAL A 278 17.64 -8.73 8.11
C VAL A 278 17.57 -9.71 6.95
N THR A 279 17.43 -9.22 5.71
CA THR A 279 17.36 -10.09 4.53
C THR A 279 18.64 -10.91 4.36
N GLU A 280 19.83 -10.28 4.48
CA GLU A 280 21.11 -10.95 4.21
C GLU A 280 21.63 -11.79 5.38
N LYS A 281 21.21 -11.52 6.61
CA LYS A 281 21.73 -12.22 7.80
C LYS A 281 20.73 -13.16 8.46
N ILE A 282 19.45 -12.98 8.24
CA ILE A 282 18.39 -13.76 8.91
C ILE A 282 17.57 -14.56 7.90
N VAL A 283 17.18 -13.95 6.78
CA VAL A 283 16.30 -14.60 5.79
C VAL A 283 17.10 -15.47 4.83
N GLU A 284 18.28 -15.03 4.44
CA GLU A 284 19.17 -15.72 3.49
C GLU A 284 20.58 -15.88 4.09
N PRO A 285 20.76 -16.67 5.13
CA PRO A 285 22.08 -16.97 5.69
C PRO A 285 22.83 -18.03 4.85
#